data_ac094afad5d3215ec81191242a949da8
#
_entry.id   ac094afad5d3215ec81191242a949da8
#
_cell.length_a   1.000
_cell.length_b   1.000
_cell.length_c   1.000
_cell.angle_alpha   90.00
_cell.angle_beta   90.00
_cell.angle_gamma   90.00
#
_symmetry.space_group_name_H-M   'P 1'
#
loop_
_entity.id
_entity.type
_entity.pdbx_description
1 polymer ?
#
loop_
_entity_poly.entity_id
_entity_poly.type
_entity_poly.pdbx_seq_one_letter_code
_entity_poly.pdbx_strand_id
1 'polypeptide(L)'
;MFGRTLDKIRLHSRGALPPDYQPNLGEARPPLLDARCCRFLGVAYADLRARALQGGCDEEILAWAHGTGTPRSDEECMIWNRFMTKMGWRDDRTDVLRQRCAELGTAAKGIETNFELIDVDEERPPGLTRSWEPQPISAIIVMGVSGSGKTTVGRGLAAALGWEFLEGDDLHPAANVEKMAAGVALSDADRAPWLAAVRADIESRVARGARVVAACSSLREAHRLVLAPDPSGVRFVHLRGDFGLIRARIAGRSDHFMKEGLLRSQFEALEAPPYALTLDAAQAPDVLIKRIQEVLALP
;
A
#
# COMPACT_ATOMS: atom_id res chain seq x y z
N MET A 1 15.72 -1.46 9.32
CA MET A 1 17.02 -1.92 9.84
C MET A 1 17.74 -0.83 10.62
N PHE A 2 18.01 0.33 10.03
CA PHE A 2 18.76 1.43 10.65
C PHE A 2 18.18 1.85 12.00
N GLY A 3 16.89 2.14 12.10
CA GLY A 3 16.23 2.48 13.38
C GLY A 3 16.44 1.43 14.47
N ARG A 4 16.33 0.12 14.14
CA ARG A 4 16.60 -0.94 15.12
C ARG A 4 18.04 -0.95 15.64
N THR A 5 19.01 -0.61 14.77
CA THR A 5 20.41 -0.46 15.22
C THR A 5 20.53 0.70 16.19
N LEU A 6 19.88 1.83 15.91
CA LEU A 6 19.87 2.99 16.81
C LEU A 6 19.17 2.69 18.13
N ASP A 7 18.04 2.00 18.11
CA ASP A 7 17.30 1.62 19.31
C ASP A 7 18.14 0.69 20.21
N LYS A 8 18.83 -0.31 19.65
CA LYS A 8 19.74 -1.15 20.40
C LYS A 8 20.87 -0.34 21.05
N ILE A 9 21.45 0.61 20.32
CA ILE A 9 22.48 1.52 20.85
C ILE A 9 21.94 2.30 22.05
N ARG A 10 20.75 2.90 21.90
CA ARG A 10 20.10 3.71 22.94
C ARG A 10 19.73 2.87 24.17
N LEU A 11 19.13 1.69 23.95
CA LEU A 11 18.78 0.77 25.03
C LEU A 11 20.00 0.25 25.77
N HIS A 12 21.06 -0.14 25.04
CA HIS A 12 22.30 -0.61 25.66
C HIS A 12 22.94 0.48 26.52
N SER A 13 22.96 1.73 26.07
CA SER A 13 23.54 2.83 26.85
C SER A 13 22.81 3.12 28.17
N ARG A 14 21.53 2.74 28.24
CA ARG A 14 20.68 2.90 29.44
C ARG A 14 20.64 1.64 30.30
N GLY A 15 21.36 0.58 29.94
CA GLY A 15 21.30 -0.73 30.61
C GLY A 15 19.98 -1.47 30.46
N ALA A 16 19.16 -1.06 29.47
CA ALA A 16 17.81 -1.60 29.21
C ALA A 16 17.76 -2.62 28.05
N LEU A 17 18.88 -2.88 27.38
CA LEU A 17 18.94 -3.90 26.35
C LEU A 17 18.95 -5.29 26.96
N PRO A 18 18.02 -6.20 26.59
CA PRO A 18 18.00 -7.57 27.11
C PRO A 18 19.35 -8.28 26.89
N PRO A 19 19.80 -9.14 27.81
CA PRO A 19 21.10 -9.81 27.71
C PRO A 19 21.31 -10.58 26.43
N ASP A 20 20.28 -11.23 25.90
CA ASP A 20 20.33 -12.05 24.69
C ASP A 20 20.59 -11.24 23.40
N TYR A 21 20.34 -9.93 23.45
CA TYR A 21 20.62 -9.00 22.34
C TYR A 21 22.01 -8.38 22.39
N GLN A 22 22.68 -8.39 23.54
CA GLN A 22 24.00 -7.78 23.69
C GLN A 22 25.08 -8.40 22.78
N PRO A 23 25.12 -9.75 22.56
CA PRO A 23 26.06 -10.36 21.62
C PRO A 23 25.83 -9.94 20.16
N ASN A 24 24.66 -9.34 19.86
CA ASN A 24 24.26 -8.91 18.51
C ASN A 24 24.56 -7.43 18.24
N LEU A 25 25.28 -6.75 19.14
CA LEU A 25 25.71 -5.37 18.97
C LEU A 25 27.00 -5.26 18.14
N GLY A 26 27.04 -4.29 17.25
CA GLY A 26 28.27 -3.87 16.59
C GLY A 26 28.75 -4.77 15.49
N GLU A 27 30.08 -4.80 15.31
CA GLU A 27 30.75 -5.44 14.18
C GLU A 27 31.47 -6.74 14.54
N ALA A 28 31.42 -7.15 15.81
CA ALA A 28 32.27 -8.19 16.39
C ALA A 28 32.12 -9.58 15.75
N ARG A 29 31.03 -9.85 15.05
CA ARG A 29 30.78 -11.12 14.33
C ARG A 29 30.12 -10.87 12.99
N PRO A 30 30.79 -11.11 11.86
CA PRO A 30 30.05 -11.26 10.60
C PRO A 30 29.19 -12.53 10.65
N PRO A 31 27.91 -12.48 10.28
CA PRO A 31 27.20 -11.45 9.55
C PRO A 31 26.13 -10.71 10.38
N LEU A 32 26.51 -10.06 11.46
CA LEU A 32 25.54 -9.29 12.28
C LEU A 32 24.84 -8.24 11.46
N LEU A 33 23.56 -7.99 11.78
CA LEU A 33 22.73 -7.03 11.08
C LEU A 33 23.26 -5.59 11.21
N ASP A 34 23.79 -5.23 12.40
CA ASP A 34 24.39 -3.92 12.63
C ASP A 34 25.64 -3.69 11.77
N ALA A 35 26.50 -4.71 11.67
CA ALA A 35 27.68 -4.66 10.81
C ALA A 35 27.32 -4.52 9.32
N ARG A 36 26.24 -5.17 8.86
CA ARG A 36 25.73 -5.03 7.49
C ARG A 36 25.23 -3.60 7.24
N CYS A 37 24.49 -3.03 8.20
CA CYS A 37 23.98 -1.67 8.13
C CYS A 37 25.12 -0.66 8.06
N CYS A 38 26.11 -0.77 8.94
CA CYS A 38 27.27 0.10 8.95
C CYS A 38 28.09 0.01 7.66
N ARG A 39 28.32 -1.19 7.13
CA ARG A 39 29.00 -1.38 5.84
C ARG A 39 28.22 -0.77 4.67
N PHE A 40 26.89 -0.93 4.65
CA PHE A 40 26.06 -0.32 3.61
C PHE A 40 26.18 1.21 3.64
N LEU A 41 26.15 1.81 4.82
CA LEU A 41 26.29 3.28 4.98
C LEU A 41 27.73 3.77 4.91
N GLY A 42 28.73 2.88 4.93
CA GLY A 42 30.13 3.28 4.91
C GLY A 42 30.61 3.98 6.20
N VAL A 43 30.00 3.67 7.36
CA VAL A 43 30.36 4.24 8.66
C VAL A 43 30.84 3.14 9.62
N ALA A 44 31.77 3.47 10.51
CA ALA A 44 32.14 2.55 11.58
C ALA A 44 31.03 2.52 12.65
N TYR A 45 30.78 1.33 13.23
CA TYR A 45 29.79 1.22 14.30
C TYR A 45 30.08 2.10 15.51
N ALA A 46 31.35 2.27 15.85
CA ALA A 46 31.77 3.12 16.97
C ALA A 46 31.34 4.57 16.76
N ASP A 47 31.51 5.08 15.52
CA ASP A 47 31.15 6.46 15.16
C ASP A 47 29.62 6.63 15.10
N LEU A 48 28.88 5.63 14.54
CA LEU A 48 27.44 5.62 14.56
C LEU A 48 26.90 5.60 15.99
N ARG A 49 27.52 4.80 16.87
CA ARG A 49 27.16 4.77 18.28
C ARG A 49 27.40 6.10 18.98
N ALA A 50 28.57 6.71 18.76
CA ALA A 50 28.89 8.01 19.32
C ALA A 50 27.90 9.09 18.86
N ARG A 51 27.55 9.11 17.57
CA ARG A 51 26.57 10.04 17.01
C ARG A 51 25.16 9.81 17.56
N ALA A 52 24.72 8.55 17.66
CA ALA A 52 23.40 8.21 18.18
C ALA A 52 23.21 8.63 19.65
N LEU A 53 24.26 8.57 20.46
CA LEU A 53 24.26 8.95 21.88
C LEU A 53 24.33 10.47 22.11
N GLN A 54 24.62 11.25 21.08
CA GLN A 54 24.50 12.72 21.11
C GLN A 54 23.03 13.18 21.03
N GLY A 55 22.10 12.27 20.68
CA GLY A 55 20.69 12.57 20.55
C GLY A 55 20.29 12.94 19.12
N GLY A 56 19.04 13.37 18.97
CA GLY A 56 18.41 13.66 17.69
C GLY A 56 17.47 12.54 17.20
N CYS A 57 16.71 12.81 16.15
CA CYS A 57 15.86 11.83 15.50
C CYS A 57 16.64 10.90 14.56
N ASP A 58 16.01 9.81 14.15
CA ASP A 58 16.66 8.82 13.29
C ASP A 58 17.03 9.40 11.91
N GLU A 59 16.22 10.33 11.40
CA GLU A 59 16.47 11.03 10.14
C GLU A 59 17.72 11.91 10.20
N GLU A 60 17.95 12.61 11.30
CA GLU A 60 19.14 13.43 11.51
C GLU A 60 20.39 12.57 11.59
N ILE A 61 20.30 11.42 12.24
CA ILE A 61 21.43 10.48 12.36
C ILE A 61 21.69 9.81 11.00
N LEU A 62 20.64 9.50 10.23
CA LEU A 62 20.79 8.97 8.87
C LEU A 62 21.44 9.99 7.92
N ALA A 63 21.02 11.26 7.99
CA ALA A 63 21.62 12.33 7.20
C ALA A 63 23.12 12.51 7.54
N TRP A 64 23.48 12.43 8.82
CA TRP A 64 24.87 12.41 9.26
C TRP A 64 25.64 11.20 8.68
N ALA A 65 25.05 10.00 8.72
CA ALA A 65 25.67 8.79 8.19
C ALA A 65 25.92 8.89 6.67
N HIS A 66 25.01 9.48 5.91
CA HIS A 66 25.17 9.75 4.48
C HIS A 66 26.25 10.81 4.20
N GLY A 67 26.35 11.81 5.08
CA GLY A 67 27.37 12.89 4.93
C GLY A 67 28.77 12.46 5.33
N THR A 68 28.91 11.51 6.28
CA THR A 68 30.21 11.05 6.81
C THR A 68 30.71 9.80 6.09
N GLY A 69 29.81 8.92 5.71
CA GLY A 69 30.11 7.65 5.07
C GLY A 69 29.88 7.68 3.55
N THR A 70 29.12 6.73 3.04
CA THR A 70 28.80 6.62 1.61
C THR A 70 27.37 7.11 1.38
N PRO A 71 27.16 8.22 0.67
CA PRO A 71 25.82 8.63 0.25
C PRO A 71 25.16 7.52 -0.58
N ARG A 72 23.90 7.21 -0.26
CA ARG A 72 23.13 6.21 -0.99
C ARG A 72 21.93 6.88 -1.65
N SER A 73 21.69 6.52 -2.90
CA SER A 73 20.47 6.92 -3.61
C SER A 73 19.23 6.21 -3.03
N ASP A 74 18.05 6.75 -3.31
CA ASP A 74 16.78 6.13 -2.94
C ASP A 74 16.65 4.73 -3.55
N GLU A 75 17.14 4.53 -4.77
CA GLU A 75 17.14 3.23 -5.44
C GLU A 75 18.04 2.21 -4.71
N GLU A 76 19.27 2.60 -4.34
CA GLU A 76 20.17 1.73 -3.58
C GLU A 76 19.55 1.36 -2.22
N CYS A 77 18.96 2.33 -1.52
CA CYS A 77 18.26 2.09 -0.27
C CYS A 77 17.06 1.15 -0.45
N MET A 78 16.29 1.32 -1.51
CA MET A 78 15.17 0.42 -1.84
C MET A 78 15.63 -1.00 -2.13
N ILE A 79 16.65 -1.19 -2.95
CA ILE A 79 17.22 -2.51 -3.27
C ILE A 79 17.74 -3.18 -2.00
N TRP A 80 18.50 -2.44 -1.20
CA TRP A 80 19.07 -2.95 0.04
C TRP A 80 17.99 -3.35 1.05
N ASN A 81 16.97 -2.51 1.25
CA ASN A 81 15.85 -2.82 2.13
C ASN A 81 15.09 -4.08 1.69
N ARG A 82 14.81 -4.20 0.39
CA ARG A 82 14.15 -5.39 -0.18
C ARG A 82 14.98 -6.66 -0.04
N PHE A 83 16.30 -6.57 -0.19
CA PHE A 83 17.20 -7.68 0.08
C PHE A 83 17.18 -8.08 1.55
N MET A 84 17.30 -7.10 2.45
CA MET A 84 17.35 -7.36 3.89
C MET A 84 16.05 -7.96 4.43
N THR A 85 14.89 -7.49 3.96
CA THR A 85 13.59 -8.03 4.40
C THR A 85 13.38 -9.49 4.00
N LYS A 86 14.02 -9.95 2.93
CA LYS A 86 13.95 -11.35 2.46
C LYS A 86 14.99 -12.27 3.09
N MET A 87 15.90 -11.76 3.88
CA MET A 87 17.00 -12.55 4.45
C MET A 87 16.47 -13.73 5.27
N GLY A 88 16.91 -14.95 4.90
CA GLY A 88 16.42 -16.22 5.41
C GLY A 88 15.44 -16.94 4.45
N TRP A 89 14.88 -16.22 3.48
CA TRP A 89 13.97 -16.81 2.49
C TRP A 89 14.72 -17.29 1.25
N ARG A 90 14.86 -18.62 1.11
CA ARG A 90 15.52 -19.29 -0.02
C ARG A 90 16.92 -18.76 -0.33
N ASP A 91 17.67 -18.45 0.72
CA ASP A 91 19.05 -17.98 0.66
C ASP A 91 19.98 -18.86 1.52
N ASP A 92 21.25 -18.48 1.62
CA ASP A 92 22.29 -19.16 2.42
C ASP A 92 22.01 -19.20 3.93
N ARG A 93 21.03 -18.46 4.39
CA ARG A 93 20.61 -18.40 5.80
C ARG A 93 19.35 -19.20 6.10
N THR A 94 18.72 -19.78 5.11
CA THR A 94 17.45 -20.51 5.27
C THR A 94 17.56 -21.63 6.30
N ASP A 95 18.65 -22.41 6.29
CA ASP A 95 18.82 -23.52 7.21
C ASP A 95 19.12 -23.03 8.64
N VAL A 96 19.87 -21.93 8.77
CA VAL A 96 20.13 -21.29 10.07
C VAL A 96 18.82 -20.73 10.66
N LEU A 97 17.96 -20.15 9.82
CA LEU A 97 16.66 -19.68 10.24
C LEU A 97 15.77 -20.82 10.74
N ARG A 98 15.69 -21.91 9.98
CA ARG A 98 14.92 -23.11 10.34
C ARG A 98 15.39 -23.71 11.68
N GLN A 99 16.71 -23.80 11.87
CA GLN A 99 17.28 -24.28 13.12
C GLN A 99 16.87 -23.38 14.29
N ARG A 100 16.97 -22.06 14.14
CA ARG A 100 16.56 -21.11 15.18
C ARG A 100 15.07 -21.19 15.48
N CYS A 101 14.23 -21.32 14.47
CA CYS A 101 12.79 -21.51 14.67
C CYS A 101 12.48 -22.79 15.46
N ALA A 102 13.24 -23.87 15.23
CA ALA A 102 13.11 -25.11 15.98
C ALA A 102 13.54 -24.93 17.44
N GLU A 103 14.69 -24.27 17.70
CA GLU A 103 15.20 -23.97 19.03
C GLU A 103 14.23 -23.11 19.86
N LEU A 104 13.56 -22.16 19.23
CA LEU A 104 12.57 -21.27 19.85
C LEU A 104 11.14 -21.84 19.88
N GLY A 105 10.92 -23.05 19.37
CA GLY A 105 9.59 -23.67 19.31
C GLY A 105 8.60 -22.95 18.38
N THR A 106 9.10 -22.16 17.45
CA THR A 106 8.29 -21.35 16.53
C THR A 106 8.14 -21.95 15.13
N ALA A 107 8.66 -23.16 14.90
CA ALA A 107 8.66 -23.82 13.58
C ALA A 107 7.27 -23.93 12.92
N ALA A 108 6.21 -24.08 13.72
CA ALA A 108 4.83 -24.18 13.25
C ALA A 108 4.21 -22.83 12.82
N LYS A 109 4.89 -21.70 13.05
CA LYS A 109 4.35 -20.36 12.77
C LYS A 109 4.56 -19.88 11.33
N GLY A 110 5.13 -20.73 10.46
CA GLY A 110 5.34 -20.41 9.04
C GLY A 110 6.35 -19.28 8.80
N ILE A 111 7.32 -19.11 9.71
CA ILE A 111 8.36 -18.09 9.62
C ILE A 111 9.32 -18.42 8.47
N GLU A 112 9.51 -17.48 7.56
CA GLU A 112 10.39 -17.65 6.40
C GLU A 112 11.54 -16.64 6.34
N THR A 113 11.53 -15.59 7.17
CA THR A 113 12.57 -14.58 7.20
C THR A 113 13.10 -14.32 8.62
N ASN A 114 14.33 -13.80 8.69
CA ASN A 114 14.90 -13.42 9.97
C ASN A 114 14.13 -12.27 10.64
N PHE A 115 13.46 -11.39 9.87
CA PHE A 115 12.67 -10.31 10.43
C PHE A 115 11.36 -10.81 11.05
N GLU A 116 10.70 -11.79 10.42
CA GLU A 116 9.53 -12.45 11.01
C GLU A 116 9.88 -13.18 12.32
N LEU A 117 11.06 -13.84 12.34
CA LEU A 117 11.54 -14.47 13.55
C LEU A 117 11.77 -13.45 14.68
N ILE A 118 12.37 -12.31 14.35
CA ILE A 118 12.62 -11.24 15.32
C ILE A 118 11.29 -10.67 15.85
N ASP A 119 10.29 -10.47 14.97
CA ASP A 119 8.98 -9.96 15.41
C ASP A 119 8.30 -10.94 16.37
N VAL A 120 8.38 -12.25 16.09
CA VAL A 120 7.84 -13.28 16.99
C VAL A 120 8.61 -13.35 18.31
N ASP A 121 9.93 -13.23 18.27
CA ASP A 121 10.82 -13.23 19.46
C ASP A 121 10.54 -12.02 20.36
N GLU A 122 10.19 -10.88 19.76
CA GLU A 122 9.84 -9.65 20.48
C GLU A 122 8.33 -9.55 20.81
N GLU A 123 7.59 -10.67 20.73
CA GLU A 123 6.15 -10.76 21.00
C GLU A 123 5.30 -9.77 20.18
N ARG A 124 5.84 -9.31 19.05
CA ARG A 124 5.09 -8.48 18.11
C ARG A 124 4.28 -9.36 17.17
N PRO A 125 3.09 -8.93 16.74
CA PRO A 125 2.40 -9.60 15.66
C PRO A 125 3.34 -9.60 14.44
N PRO A 126 3.42 -10.68 13.63
CA PRO A 126 4.19 -10.70 12.42
C PRO A 126 3.65 -9.60 11.49
N GLY A 127 4.22 -8.41 11.63
CA GLY A 127 3.71 -7.19 11.02
C GLY A 127 4.30 -6.90 9.64
N LEU A 128 5.28 -7.70 9.21
CA LEU A 128 5.85 -7.59 7.88
C LEU A 128 5.13 -8.59 6.98
N THR A 129 4.03 -8.15 6.39
CA THR A 129 3.55 -8.74 5.16
C THR A 129 4.75 -8.87 4.23
N ARG A 130 5.02 -10.07 3.77
CA ARG A 130 6.12 -10.37 2.84
C ARG A 130 5.92 -9.52 1.60
N SER A 131 6.65 -8.43 1.49
CA SER A 131 6.46 -7.42 0.42
C SER A 131 6.68 -7.96 -0.99
N TRP A 132 7.25 -9.17 -1.11
CA TRP A 132 7.47 -9.87 -2.38
C TRP A 132 6.37 -10.88 -2.73
N GLU A 133 5.54 -11.28 -1.77
CA GLU A 133 4.38 -12.11 -2.06
C GLU A 133 3.24 -11.24 -2.56
N PRO A 134 2.58 -11.64 -3.65
CA PRO A 134 1.37 -10.95 -4.06
C PRO A 134 0.36 -10.99 -2.91
N GLN A 135 0.04 -9.82 -2.35
CA GLN A 135 -0.99 -9.76 -1.32
C GLN A 135 -2.31 -10.20 -1.90
N PRO A 136 -3.09 -11.03 -1.17
CA PRO A 136 -4.43 -11.36 -1.59
C PRO A 136 -5.22 -10.08 -1.86
N ILE A 137 -5.89 -10.02 -3.01
CA ILE A 137 -6.72 -8.87 -3.34
C ILE A 137 -7.88 -8.80 -2.34
N SER A 138 -7.91 -7.74 -1.55
CA SER A 138 -8.95 -7.46 -0.56
C SER A 138 -9.96 -6.43 -1.07
N ALA A 139 -9.54 -5.54 -1.97
CA ALA A 139 -10.39 -4.53 -2.56
C ALA A 139 -10.11 -4.32 -4.06
N ILE A 140 -11.16 -4.11 -4.84
CA ILE A 140 -11.07 -3.68 -6.23
C ILE A 140 -11.84 -2.37 -6.36
N ILE A 141 -11.15 -1.32 -6.83
CA ILE A 141 -11.77 -0.02 -7.06
C ILE A 141 -11.99 0.15 -8.56
N VAL A 142 -13.25 0.09 -8.97
CA VAL A 142 -13.67 0.37 -10.36
C VAL A 142 -13.81 1.87 -10.52
N MET A 143 -12.95 2.47 -11.35
CA MET A 143 -12.82 3.91 -11.51
C MET A 143 -13.10 4.40 -12.93
N GLY A 144 -13.26 5.69 -13.07
CA GLY A 144 -13.50 6.37 -14.34
C GLY A 144 -14.53 7.49 -14.21
N VAL A 145 -14.76 8.21 -15.30
CA VAL A 145 -15.71 9.33 -15.33
C VAL A 145 -17.16 8.87 -15.11
N SER A 146 -18.05 9.79 -14.78
CA SER A 146 -19.49 9.50 -14.69
C SER A 146 -20.00 8.94 -16.03
N GLY A 147 -20.88 7.95 -15.98
CA GLY A 147 -21.39 7.28 -17.18
C GLY A 147 -20.48 6.21 -17.79
N SER A 148 -19.26 5.98 -17.26
CA SER A 148 -18.37 4.92 -17.76
C SER A 148 -18.84 3.48 -17.46
N GLY A 149 -19.81 3.31 -16.53
CA GLY A 149 -20.36 2.00 -16.20
C GLY A 149 -19.83 1.40 -14.89
N LYS A 150 -19.16 2.19 -14.04
CA LYS A 150 -18.56 1.76 -12.77
C LYS A 150 -19.49 0.93 -11.89
N THR A 151 -20.69 1.46 -11.62
CA THR A 151 -21.69 0.79 -10.78
C THR A 151 -22.13 -0.54 -11.39
N THR A 152 -22.39 -0.58 -12.69
CA THR A 152 -22.85 -1.79 -13.39
C THR A 152 -21.77 -2.88 -13.36
N VAL A 153 -20.56 -2.53 -13.76
CA VAL A 153 -19.42 -3.47 -13.77
C VAL A 153 -19.05 -3.86 -12.34
N GLY A 154 -19.01 -2.89 -11.40
CA GLY A 154 -18.65 -3.14 -10.01
C GLY A 154 -19.64 -4.08 -9.31
N ARG A 155 -20.95 -3.87 -9.45
CA ARG A 155 -21.98 -4.76 -8.90
C ARG A 155 -21.93 -6.16 -9.52
N GLY A 156 -21.81 -6.23 -10.83
CA GLY A 156 -21.69 -7.52 -11.53
C GLY A 156 -20.44 -8.28 -11.12
N LEU A 157 -19.31 -7.61 -11.00
CA LEU A 157 -18.05 -8.22 -10.52
C LEU A 157 -18.18 -8.70 -9.08
N ALA A 158 -18.72 -7.87 -8.19
CA ALA A 158 -18.95 -8.25 -6.79
C ALA A 158 -19.84 -9.49 -6.68
N ALA A 159 -20.92 -9.54 -7.44
CA ALA A 159 -21.83 -10.70 -7.48
C ALA A 159 -21.13 -11.97 -8.01
N ALA A 160 -20.33 -11.85 -9.08
CA ALA A 160 -19.59 -12.96 -9.66
C ALA A 160 -18.53 -13.53 -8.70
N LEU A 161 -17.93 -12.68 -7.86
CA LEU A 161 -16.89 -13.07 -6.90
C LEU A 161 -17.44 -13.46 -5.52
N GLY A 162 -18.73 -13.23 -5.24
CA GLY A 162 -19.28 -13.35 -3.88
C GLY A 162 -18.71 -12.31 -2.91
N TRP A 163 -18.30 -11.12 -3.41
CA TRP A 163 -17.74 -10.04 -2.62
C TRP A 163 -18.81 -8.98 -2.31
N GLU A 164 -18.53 -8.16 -1.30
CA GLU A 164 -19.38 -7.01 -1.01
C GLU A 164 -19.23 -5.91 -2.06
N PHE A 165 -20.33 -5.22 -2.35
CA PHE A 165 -20.29 -4.04 -3.23
C PHE A 165 -20.42 -2.76 -2.41
N LEU A 166 -19.62 -1.75 -2.76
CA LEU A 166 -19.68 -0.39 -2.23
C LEU A 166 -19.91 0.61 -3.36
N GLU A 167 -21.03 1.36 -3.31
CA GLU A 167 -21.23 2.51 -4.17
C GLU A 167 -20.63 3.75 -3.50
N GLY A 168 -19.50 4.23 -4.03
CA GLY A 168 -18.81 5.37 -3.45
C GLY A 168 -19.62 6.66 -3.50
N ASP A 169 -20.46 6.82 -4.51
CA ASP A 169 -21.29 8.02 -4.66
C ASP A 169 -22.35 8.15 -3.55
N ASP A 170 -22.77 7.04 -2.92
CA ASP A 170 -23.70 7.06 -1.78
C ASP A 170 -23.12 7.70 -0.51
N LEU A 171 -21.80 7.82 -0.44
CA LEU A 171 -21.08 8.39 0.72
C LEU A 171 -20.78 9.88 0.58
N HIS A 172 -21.29 10.54 -0.47
CA HIS A 172 -21.13 11.99 -0.58
C HIS A 172 -21.88 12.74 0.51
N PRO A 173 -21.23 13.71 1.19
CA PRO A 173 -21.92 14.65 2.07
C PRO A 173 -23.05 15.38 1.33
N ALA A 174 -24.14 15.72 2.03
CA ALA A 174 -25.30 16.42 1.46
C ALA A 174 -24.90 17.67 0.67
N ALA A 175 -23.97 18.47 1.20
CA ALA A 175 -23.45 19.65 0.52
C ALA A 175 -22.82 19.35 -0.86
N ASN A 176 -22.16 18.21 -1.01
CA ASN A 176 -21.61 17.78 -2.29
C ASN A 176 -22.72 17.38 -3.27
N VAL A 177 -23.72 16.66 -2.78
CA VAL A 177 -24.90 16.27 -3.59
C VAL A 177 -25.61 17.52 -4.12
N GLU A 178 -25.84 18.54 -3.27
CA GLU A 178 -26.44 19.82 -3.64
C GLU A 178 -25.62 20.56 -4.71
N LYS A 179 -24.29 20.65 -4.53
CA LYS A 179 -23.40 21.27 -5.52
C LYS A 179 -23.47 20.54 -6.87
N MET A 180 -23.41 19.21 -6.88
CA MET A 180 -23.49 18.41 -8.10
C MET A 180 -24.85 18.58 -8.79
N ALA A 181 -25.96 18.59 -8.04
CA ALA A 181 -27.30 18.83 -8.57
C ALA A 181 -27.43 20.23 -9.19
N ALA A 182 -26.79 21.24 -8.60
CA ALA A 182 -26.70 22.59 -9.17
C ALA A 182 -25.80 22.66 -10.42
N GLY A 183 -25.05 21.61 -10.74
CA GLY A 183 -24.11 21.58 -11.85
C GLY A 183 -22.76 22.23 -11.52
N VAL A 184 -22.42 22.34 -10.26
CA VAL A 184 -21.15 22.91 -9.78
C VAL A 184 -20.15 21.77 -9.56
N ALA A 185 -18.96 21.88 -10.16
CA ALA A 185 -17.91 20.90 -9.96
C ALA A 185 -17.39 20.95 -8.52
N LEU A 186 -17.14 19.78 -7.94
CA LEU A 186 -16.53 19.68 -6.60
C LEU A 186 -15.05 20.08 -6.65
N SER A 187 -14.60 20.85 -5.67
CA SER A 187 -13.18 21.09 -5.42
C SER A 187 -12.53 19.86 -4.71
N ASP A 188 -11.20 19.85 -4.61
CA ASP A 188 -10.51 18.79 -3.84
C ASP A 188 -10.85 18.87 -2.33
N ALA A 189 -11.08 20.06 -1.80
CA ALA A 189 -11.56 20.24 -0.43
C ALA A 189 -12.96 19.64 -0.21
N ASP A 190 -13.86 19.76 -1.19
CA ASP A 190 -15.18 19.11 -1.14
C ASP A 190 -15.06 17.57 -1.19
N ARG A 191 -14.10 17.04 -1.93
CA ARG A 191 -13.90 15.59 -2.09
C ARG A 191 -13.21 14.94 -0.91
N ALA A 192 -12.37 15.65 -0.17
CA ALA A 192 -11.57 15.08 0.90
C ALA A 192 -12.39 14.31 1.96
N PRO A 193 -13.48 14.84 2.53
CA PRO A 193 -14.30 14.09 3.49
C PRO A 193 -15.02 12.89 2.86
N TRP A 194 -15.43 13.00 1.60
CA TRP A 194 -16.03 11.89 0.86
C TRP A 194 -15.04 10.75 0.63
N LEU A 195 -13.83 11.06 0.13
CA LEU A 195 -12.78 10.05 -0.10
C LEU A 195 -12.37 9.37 1.21
N ALA A 196 -12.30 10.12 2.32
CA ALA A 196 -12.04 9.56 3.63
C ALA A 196 -13.15 8.59 4.08
N ALA A 197 -14.42 8.91 3.81
CA ALA A 197 -15.55 8.04 4.12
C ALA A 197 -15.53 6.74 3.28
N VAL A 198 -15.25 6.84 1.96
CA VAL A 198 -15.10 5.66 1.08
C VAL A 198 -13.98 4.77 1.56
N ARG A 199 -12.81 5.36 1.89
CA ARG A 199 -11.67 4.62 2.45
C ARG A 199 -12.04 3.91 3.75
N ALA A 200 -12.64 4.63 4.70
CA ALA A 200 -13.01 4.07 6.00
C ALA A 200 -14.00 2.90 5.88
N ASP A 201 -14.95 2.96 4.94
CA ASP A 201 -15.87 1.85 4.66
C ASP A 201 -15.13 0.64 4.08
N ILE A 202 -14.23 0.84 3.10
CA ILE A 202 -13.39 -0.24 2.54
C ILE A 202 -12.56 -0.89 3.66
N GLU A 203 -11.83 -0.10 4.45
CA GLU A 203 -10.98 -0.60 5.54
C GLU A 203 -11.79 -1.36 6.60
N SER A 204 -12.97 -0.86 6.96
CA SER A 204 -13.88 -1.52 7.90
C SER A 204 -14.35 -2.90 7.40
N ARG A 205 -14.68 -3.03 6.12
CA ARG A 205 -15.07 -4.30 5.49
C ARG A 205 -13.89 -5.27 5.48
N VAL A 206 -12.73 -4.81 5.05
CA VAL A 206 -11.50 -5.64 5.00
C VAL A 206 -11.07 -6.10 6.40
N ALA A 207 -11.17 -5.23 7.41
CA ALA A 207 -10.81 -5.57 8.80
C ALA A 207 -11.67 -6.71 9.39
N ARG A 208 -12.92 -6.87 8.94
CA ARG A 208 -13.77 -8.00 9.34
C ARG A 208 -13.62 -9.23 8.44
N GLY A 209 -12.64 -9.25 7.55
CA GLY A 209 -12.35 -10.36 6.66
C GLY A 209 -13.17 -10.39 5.37
N ALA A 210 -13.97 -9.37 5.07
CA ALA A 210 -14.68 -9.24 3.82
C ALA A 210 -13.75 -8.80 2.69
N ARG A 211 -14.12 -9.14 1.44
CA ARG A 211 -13.52 -8.58 0.23
C ARG A 211 -14.53 -7.66 -0.43
N VAL A 212 -14.06 -6.56 -1.04
CA VAL A 212 -14.96 -5.51 -1.51
C VAL A 212 -14.64 -5.07 -2.95
N VAL A 213 -15.69 -4.85 -3.73
CA VAL A 213 -15.61 -4.11 -5.00
C VAL A 213 -16.25 -2.74 -4.78
N ALA A 214 -15.48 -1.67 -4.94
CA ALA A 214 -15.97 -0.31 -4.78
C ALA A 214 -16.08 0.40 -6.14
N ALA A 215 -17.17 1.09 -6.39
CA ALA A 215 -17.30 2.03 -7.50
C ALA A 215 -16.96 3.44 -6.99
N CYS A 216 -15.90 4.06 -7.52
CA CYS A 216 -15.48 5.40 -7.12
C CYS A 216 -14.80 6.10 -8.30
N SER A 217 -15.13 7.36 -8.57
CA SER A 217 -14.54 8.08 -9.71
C SER A 217 -13.02 8.18 -9.65
N SER A 218 -12.46 8.52 -8.50
CA SER A 218 -11.00 8.58 -8.15
C SER A 218 -10.09 9.08 -9.29
N LEU A 219 -10.50 10.18 -9.94
CA LEU A 219 -9.94 10.65 -11.22
C LEU A 219 -8.48 11.10 -11.13
N ARG A 220 -8.07 11.70 -9.99
CA ARG A 220 -6.71 12.17 -9.77
C ARG A 220 -5.88 11.18 -8.99
N GLU A 221 -4.56 11.22 -9.17
CA GLU A 221 -3.63 10.40 -8.37
C GLU A 221 -3.76 10.67 -6.88
N ALA A 222 -3.89 11.94 -6.49
CA ALA A 222 -4.10 12.32 -5.10
C ALA A 222 -5.34 11.65 -4.48
N HIS A 223 -6.43 11.46 -5.24
CA HIS A 223 -7.62 10.75 -4.78
C HIS A 223 -7.33 9.26 -4.54
N ARG A 224 -6.58 8.63 -5.44
CA ARG A 224 -6.22 7.21 -5.34
C ARG A 224 -5.28 6.92 -4.18
N LEU A 225 -4.34 7.84 -3.91
CA LEU A 225 -3.47 7.78 -2.72
C LEU A 225 -4.26 7.89 -1.40
N VAL A 226 -5.34 8.69 -1.37
CA VAL A 226 -6.23 8.73 -0.21
C VAL A 226 -6.97 7.41 -0.03
N LEU A 227 -7.48 6.83 -1.12
CA LEU A 227 -8.27 5.58 -1.07
C LEU A 227 -7.42 4.34 -0.74
N ALA A 228 -6.18 4.32 -1.17
CA ALA A 228 -5.27 3.19 -1.00
C ALA A 228 -3.84 3.69 -0.68
N PRO A 229 -3.59 4.20 0.53
CA PRO A 229 -2.25 4.62 0.95
C PRO A 229 -1.27 3.43 1.01
N ASP A 230 -1.77 2.23 1.31
CA ASP A 230 -1.10 0.96 1.05
C ASP A 230 -1.83 0.22 -0.08
N PRO A 231 -1.27 0.19 -1.30
CA PRO A 231 -1.90 -0.44 -2.44
C PRO A 231 -1.72 -1.96 -2.49
N SER A 232 -1.04 -2.59 -1.54
CA SER A 232 -0.62 -4.00 -1.60
C SER A 232 -1.80 -4.96 -1.84
N GLY A 233 -2.93 -4.76 -1.15
CA GLY A 233 -4.16 -5.55 -1.29
C GLY A 233 -5.23 -4.90 -2.19
N VAL A 234 -4.96 -3.76 -2.84
CA VAL A 234 -5.93 -3.00 -3.62
C VAL A 234 -5.59 -3.07 -5.12
N ARG A 235 -6.61 -3.21 -5.96
CA ARG A 235 -6.46 -3.12 -7.42
C ARG A 235 -7.39 -2.07 -7.98
N PHE A 236 -6.87 -1.24 -8.88
CA PHE A 236 -7.66 -0.27 -9.62
C PHE A 236 -8.01 -0.82 -10.99
N VAL A 237 -9.28 -0.68 -11.38
CA VAL A 237 -9.80 -1.02 -12.71
C VAL A 237 -10.36 0.26 -13.32
N HIS A 238 -9.72 0.76 -14.36
CA HIS A 238 -10.11 1.98 -15.04
C HIS A 238 -11.00 1.67 -16.26
N LEU A 239 -12.25 2.09 -16.20
CA LEU A 239 -13.16 2.01 -17.32
C LEU A 239 -12.99 3.28 -18.19
N ARG A 240 -12.19 3.15 -19.27
CA ARG A 240 -11.87 4.24 -20.19
C ARG A 240 -12.91 4.30 -21.32
N GLY A 241 -13.55 5.43 -21.49
CA GLY A 241 -14.39 5.73 -22.63
C GLY A 241 -14.04 7.09 -23.22
N ASP A 242 -14.25 7.29 -24.52
CA ASP A 242 -14.14 8.61 -25.11
C ASP A 242 -15.32 9.51 -24.72
N PHE A 243 -15.14 10.82 -24.89
CA PHE A 243 -16.14 11.81 -24.50
C PHE A 243 -17.47 11.62 -25.22
N GLY A 244 -17.46 11.26 -26.52
CA GLY A 244 -18.65 11.05 -27.33
C GLY A 244 -19.51 9.88 -26.84
N LEU A 245 -18.86 8.74 -26.57
CA LEU A 245 -19.50 7.55 -26.01
C LEU A 245 -20.15 7.85 -24.66
N ILE A 246 -19.40 8.45 -23.75
CA ILE A 246 -19.88 8.73 -22.40
C ILE A 246 -21.03 9.73 -22.41
N ARG A 247 -20.92 10.80 -23.22
CA ARG A 247 -21.98 11.78 -23.40
C ARG A 247 -23.27 11.13 -23.90
N ALA A 248 -23.18 10.27 -24.94
CA ALA A 248 -24.34 9.57 -25.49
C ALA A 248 -25.01 8.66 -24.42
N ARG A 249 -24.24 7.97 -23.60
CA ARG A 249 -24.76 7.15 -22.50
C ARG A 249 -25.46 7.96 -21.42
N ILE A 250 -24.94 9.12 -21.05
CA ILE A 250 -25.55 10.01 -20.07
C ILE A 250 -26.85 10.60 -20.64
N ALA A 251 -26.85 11.02 -21.88
CA ALA A 251 -28.05 11.58 -22.53
C ALA A 251 -29.21 10.58 -22.67
N GLY A 252 -28.91 9.28 -22.75
CA GLY A 252 -29.90 8.22 -22.81
C GLY A 252 -30.51 7.80 -21.43
N ARG A 253 -30.11 8.42 -20.33
CA ARG A 253 -30.64 8.13 -18.98
C ARG A 253 -31.66 9.17 -18.57
N SER A 254 -32.89 8.74 -18.23
CA SER A 254 -34.00 9.63 -17.83
C SER A 254 -33.77 10.37 -16.51
N ASP A 255 -32.91 9.85 -15.62
CA ASP A 255 -32.77 10.34 -14.25
C ASP A 255 -31.40 10.97 -13.95
N HIS A 256 -30.61 11.36 -14.97
CA HIS A 256 -29.25 11.83 -14.72
C HIS A 256 -29.12 13.35 -14.96
N PHE A 257 -28.94 14.09 -13.85
CA PHE A 257 -28.73 15.54 -13.85
C PHE A 257 -27.29 15.97 -14.24
N MET A 258 -26.49 15.08 -14.84
CA MET A 258 -25.10 15.41 -15.22
C MET A 258 -25.11 16.38 -16.41
N LYS A 259 -24.84 17.65 -16.10
CA LYS A 259 -24.65 18.68 -17.14
C LYS A 259 -23.37 18.42 -17.92
N GLU A 260 -23.35 18.72 -19.22
CA GLU A 260 -22.18 18.50 -20.10
C GLU A 260 -20.91 19.16 -19.56
N GLY A 261 -21.01 20.33 -18.94
CA GLY A 261 -19.88 21.02 -18.32
C GLY A 261 -19.23 20.23 -17.16
N LEU A 262 -20.04 19.51 -16.36
CA LEU A 262 -19.51 18.62 -15.33
C LEU A 262 -18.79 17.40 -15.91
N LEU A 263 -19.31 16.85 -17.00
CA LEU A 263 -18.63 15.74 -17.65
C LEU A 263 -17.28 16.18 -18.22
N ARG A 264 -17.23 17.35 -18.87
CA ARG A 264 -15.98 17.92 -19.41
C ARG A 264 -14.94 18.12 -18.31
N SER A 265 -15.32 18.69 -17.17
CA SER A 265 -14.42 18.88 -16.03
C SER A 265 -13.88 17.56 -15.46
N GLN A 266 -14.65 16.47 -15.54
CA GLN A 266 -14.16 15.14 -15.13
C GLN A 266 -13.11 14.58 -16.10
N PHE A 267 -13.28 14.77 -17.40
CA PHE A 267 -12.27 14.38 -18.38
C PHE A 267 -10.98 15.20 -18.24
N GLU A 268 -11.08 16.50 -17.95
CA GLU A 268 -9.94 17.37 -17.68
C GLU A 268 -9.20 16.99 -16.39
N ALA A 269 -9.95 16.53 -15.39
CA ALA A 269 -9.37 16.09 -14.11
C ALA A 269 -8.81 14.66 -14.15
N LEU A 270 -9.08 13.89 -15.20
CA LEU A 270 -8.70 12.47 -15.27
C LEU A 270 -7.20 12.32 -15.54
N GLU A 271 -6.49 11.84 -14.53
CA GLU A 271 -5.12 11.36 -14.60
C GLU A 271 -5.16 9.85 -14.74
N ALA A 272 -4.94 9.34 -15.97
CA ALA A 272 -5.01 7.90 -16.23
C ALA A 272 -3.90 7.15 -15.47
N PRO A 273 -4.24 6.22 -14.55
CA PRO A 273 -3.24 5.51 -13.75
C PRO A 273 -2.51 4.44 -14.59
N PRO A 274 -1.17 4.51 -14.72
CA PRO A 274 -0.42 3.52 -15.50
C PRO A 274 -0.42 2.11 -14.89
N TYR A 275 -0.71 2.02 -13.59
CA TYR A 275 -0.74 0.75 -12.84
C TYR A 275 -2.13 0.09 -12.79
N ALA A 276 -3.18 0.77 -13.26
CA ALA A 276 -4.53 0.21 -13.26
C ALA A 276 -4.77 -0.70 -14.47
N LEU A 277 -5.58 -1.73 -14.27
CA LEU A 277 -6.16 -2.47 -15.38
C LEU A 277 -7.12 -1.55 -16.14
N THR A 278 -6.69 -1.07 -17.31
CA THR A 278 -7.51 -0.19 -18.14
C THR A 278 -8.29 -0.99 -19.16
N LEU A 279 -9.62 -0.84 -19.17
CA LEU A 279 -10.55 -1.53 -20.06
C LEU A 279 -11.39 -0.52 -20.83
N ASP A 280 -11.73 -0.88 -22.07
CA ASP A 280 -12.57 -0.06 -22.93
C ASP A 280 -14.05 -0.15 -22.49
N ALA A 281 -14.56 0.96 -21.96
CA ALA A 281 -15.93 1.08 -21.48
C ALA A 281 -16.98 0.84 -22.58
N ALA A 282 -16.63 0.83 -23.87
CA ALA A 282 -17.54 0.51 -24.97
C ALA A 282 -18.01 -0.96 -24.93
N GLN A 283 -17.22 -1.85 -24.34
CA GLN A 283 -17.53 -3.27 -24.25
C GLN A 283 -18.72 -3.55 -23.33
N ALA A 284 -19.35 -4.69 -23.51
CA ALA A 284 -20.46 -5.13 -22.67
C ALA A 284 -19.98 -5.45 -21.24
N PRO A 285 -20.80 -5.20 -20.21
CA PRO A 285 -20.40 -5.38 -18.82
C PRO A 285 -19.90 -6.80 -18.46
N ASP A 286 -20.52 -7.83 -19.02
CA ASP A 286 -20.14 -9.24 -18.83
C ASP A 286 -18.76 -9.55 -19.39
N VAL A 287 -18.40 -8.97 -20.55
CA VAL A 287 -17.06 -9.08 -21.15
C VAL A 287 -16.02 -8.40 -20.26
N LEU A 288 -16.34 -7.21 -19.73
CA LEU A 288 -15.45 -6.47 -18.82
C LEU A 288 -15.22 -7.24 -17.53
N ILE A 289 -16.29 -7.79 -16.92
CA ILE A 289 -16.22 -8.58 -15.68
C ILE A 289 -15.31 -9.80 -15.90
N LYS A 290 -15.56 -10.58 -16.95
CA LYS A 290 -14.75 -11.74 -17.28
C LYS A 290 -13.28 -11.36 -17.47
N ARG A 291 -13.02 -10.25 -18.18
CA ARG A 291 -11.64 -9.78 -18.39
C ARG A 291 -10.94 -9.37 -17.10
N ILE A 292 -11.67 -8.75 -16.15
CA ILE A 292 -11.13 -8.41 -14.83
C ILE A 292 -10.75 -9.69 -14.07
N GLN A 293 -11.63 -10.70 -14.05
CA GLN A 293 -11.35 -11.97 -13.39
C GLN A 293 -10.12 -12.66 -13.98
N GLU A 294 -10.02 -12.75 -15.30
CA GLU A 294 -8.88 -13.36 -15.99
C GLU A 294 -7.55 -12.66 -15.67
N VAL A 295 -7.51 -11.33 -15.81
CA VAL A 295 -6.25 -10.57 -15.63
C VAL A 295 -5.80 -10.52 -14.18
N LEU A 296 -6.74 -10.43 -13.24
CA LEU A 296 -6.44 -10.40 -11.81
C LEU A 296 -6.36 -11.80 -11.18
N ALA A 297 -6.46 -12.87 -11.98
CA ALA A 297 -6.48 -14.26 -11.53
C ALA A 297 -7.49 -14.51 -10.39
N LEU A 298 -8.70 -13.98 -10.56
CA LEU A 298 -9.81 -14.14 -9.62
C LEU A 298 -10.69 -15.35 -9.99
N PRO A 299 -11.37 -15.97 -9.00
CA PRO A 299 -12.26 -17.10 -9.25
C PRO A 299 -13.43 -16.74 -10.18
#